data_89318869a9b727c032e7c4759ae54c22
#
_entry.id   89318869a9b727c032e7c4759ae54c22
#
_cell.length_a   1.000
_cell.length_b   1.000
_cell.length_c   1.000
_cell.angle_alpha   90.00
_cell.angle_beta   90.00
_cell.angle_gamma   90.00
#
_symmetry.space_group_name_H-M   'P 1'
#
loop_
_entity.id
_entity.type
_entity.pdbx_description
1 polymer ?
#
loop_
_entity_poly.entity_id
_entity_poly.type
_entity_poly.pdbx_seq_one_letter_code
_entity_poly.pdbx_strand_id
1 'polypeptide(L)'
;MRLTPEILKNLYSTLYCCYPFTKWKMPLPEEIDFQVTNDKDALGTYMHDTGEDYAHTITVSAARCGHLYTTLTTLAHEAVHMSFHRLKGDKWAHHGKAFRTRCKMVADELGFDPLEL
;
A
#
# COMPACT_ATOMS: atom_id res chain seq x y z
N MET A 1 4.12 -9.79 16.00
CA MET A 1 2.83 -9.93 15.30
C MET A 1 2.96 -10.96 14.19
N ARG A 2 2.00 -11.87 14.09
CA ARG A 2 1.98 -12.83 12.98
C ARG A 2 1.21 -12.22 11.81
N LEU A 3 1.90 -11.92 10.73
CA LEU A 3 1.31 -11.29 9.55
C LEU A 3 0.78 -12.33 8.59
N THR A 4 -0.45 -12.15 8.12
CA THR A 4 -1.09 -13.00 7.10
C THR A 4 -1.71 -12.15 6.01
N PRO A 5 -1.96 -12.71 4.81
CA PRO A 5 -2.66 -11.97 3.77
C PRO A 5 -4.03 -11.45 4.22
N GLU A 6 -4.75 -12.21 5.03
CA GLU A 6 -6.06 -11.79 5.54
C GLU A 6 -5.95 -10.59 6.47
N ILE A 7 -4.92 -10.55 7.33
CA ILE A 7 -4.66 -9.39 8.17
C ILE A 7 -4.37 -8.16 7.32
N LEU A 8 -3.56 -8.31 6.27
CA LEU A 8 -3.28 -7.20 5.34
C LEU A 8 -4.55 -6.68 4.70
N LYS A 9 -5.44 -7.58 4.26
CA LYS A 9 -6.71 -7.20 3.66
C LYS A 9 -7.56 -6.41 4.65
N ASN A 10 -7.62 -6.85 5.90
CA ASN A 10 -8.38 -6.17 6.95
C ASN A 10 -7.83 -4.77 7.24
N LEU A 11 -6.51 -4.64 7.32
CA LEU A 11 -5.86 -3.35 7.54
C LEU A 11 -6.08 -2.41 6.35
N TYR A 12 -5.96 -2.95 5.14
CA TYR A 12 -6.25 -2.16 3.94
C TYR A 12 -7.70 -1.69 3.90
N SER A 13 -8.64 -2.54 4.30
CA SER A 13 -10.05 -2.17 4.35
C SER A 13 -10.27 -0.97 5.27
N THR A 14 -9.51 -0.87 6.36
CA THR A 14 -9.55 0.28 7.25
C THR A 14 -9.02 1.53 6.55
N LEU A 15 -7.86 1.44 5.89
CA LEU A 15 -7.30 2.56 5.12
C LEU A 15 -8.24 3.00 4.00
N TYR A 16 -8.85 2.04 3.32
CA TYR A 16 -9.77 2.28 2.21
C TYR A 16 -10.93 3.20 2.63
N CYS A 17 -11.38 3.09 3.87
CA CYS A 17 -12.48 3.90 4.41
C CYS A 17 -12.02 5.27 4.92
N CYS A 18 -10.72 5.56 4.92
CA CYS A 18 -10.16 6.79 5.49
C CYS A 18 -9.79 7.79 4.40
N TYR A 19 -10.10 9.08 4.63
CA TYR A 19 -9.56 10.16 3.82
C TYR A 19 -8.03 10.22 4.05
N PRO A 20 -7.17 10.42 3.05
CA PRO A 20 -7.51 10.81 1.67
C PRO A 20 -7.73 9.65 0.69
N PHE A 21 -7.62 8.38 1.13
CA PHE A 21 -7.83 7.24 0.23
C PHE A 21 -9.23 7.23 -0.40
N THR A 22 -10.23 7.67 0.35
CA THR A 22 -11.61 7.79 -0.17
C THR A 22 -11.71 8.73 -1.37
N LYS A 23 -10.79 9.68 -1.50
CA LYS A 23 -10.76 10.66 -2.58
C LYS A 23 -10.20 10.08 -3.89
N TRP A 24 -9.38 9.04 -3.79
CA TRP A 24 -8.57 8.57 -4.93
C TRP A 24 -9.15 7.37 -5.68
N LYS A 25 -10.39 6.99 -5.40
CA LYS A 25 -11.08 5.88 -6.06
C LYS A 25 -10.23 4.60 -6.04
N MET A 26 -9.86 4.18 -4.85
CA MET A 26 -9.01 3.02 -4.63
C MET A 26 -9.71 1.73 -5.06
N PRO A 27 -8.93 0.72 -5.48
CA PRO A 27 -9.49 -0.62 -5.69
C PRO A 27 -10.14 -1.18 -4.43
N LEU A 28 -11.21 -1.95 -4.61
CA LEU A 28 -11.84 -2.65 -3.49
C LEU A 28 -10.88 -3.68 -2.88
N PRO A 29 -10.99 -3.97 -1.57
CA PRO A 29 -10.11 -4.99 -0.97
C PRO A 29 -10.14 -6.33 -1.71
N GLU A 30 -11.30 -6.72 -2.26
CA GLU A 30 -11.48 -7.97 -2.99
C GLU A 30 -10.76 -8.00 -4.34
N GLU A 31 -10.37 -6.83 -4.87
CA GLU A 31 -9.69 -6.71 -6.16
C GLU A 31 -8.17 -6.81 -6.03
N ILE A 32 -7.66 -6.97 -4.81
CA ILE A 32 -6.24 -6.95 -4.53
C ILE A 32 -5.79 -8.32 -4.03
N ASP A 33 -4.70 -8.82 -4.62
CA ASP A 33 -4.00 -10.01 -4.11
C ASP A 33 -3.00 -9.55 -3.04
N PHE A 34 -3.28 -9.87 -1.79
CA PHE A 34 -2.38 -9.57 -0.67
C PHE A 34 -1.46 -10.75 -0.43
N GLN A 35 -0.16 -10.50 -0.39
CA GLN A 35 0.87 -11.53 -0.17
C GLN A 35 1.81 -11.13 0.95
N VAL A 36 2.25 -12.12 1.71
CA VAL A 36 3.26 -11.97 2.76
C VAL A 36 4.52 -12.70 2.33
N THR A 37 5.65 -12.04 2.43
CA THR A 37 6.96 -12.63 2.12
C THR A 37 7.86 -12.60 3.34
N ASN A 38 9.04 -13.22 3.21
CA ASN A 38 10.11 -13.13 4.19
C ASN A 38 11.34 -12.42 3.61
N ASP A 39 11.13 -11.54 2.65
CA ASP A 39 12.19 -10.75 2.03
C ASP A 39 12.82 -9.81 3.06
N LYS A 40 14.13 -9.89 3.22
CA LYS A 40 14.89 -9.04 4.16
C LYS A 40 15.33 -7.73 3.54
N ASP A 41 15.25 -7.61 2.22
CA ASP A 41 15.76 -6.45 1.47
C ASP A 41 14.68 -5.42 1.15
N ALA A 42 13.40 -5.79 1.23
CA ALA A 42 12.30 -4.88 0.95
C ALA A 42 11.23 -4.97 2.03
N LEU A 43 10.63 -3.83 2.37
CA LEU A 43 9.48 -3.75 3.30
C LEU A 43 8.21 -4.25 2.63
N GLY A 44 7.97 -3.81 1.39
CA GLY A 44 6.79 -4.19 0.62
C GLY A 44 6.90 -3.76 -0.83
N THR A 45 5.93 -4.18 -1.62
CA THR A 45 5.83 -3.79 -3.03
C THR A 45 4.36 -3.66 -3.43
N TYR A 46 4.12 -2.85 -4.44
CA TYR A 46 2.87 -2.83 -5.18
C TYR A 46 3.16 -3.11 -6.65
N MET A 47 2.39 -4.01 -7.24
CA MET A 47 2.48 -4.33 -8.66
C MET A 47 1.10 -4.21 -9.31
N HIS A 48 1.06 -3.58 -10.48
CA HIS A 48 -0.13 -3.48 -11.30
C HIS A 48 0.07 -4.30 -12.58
N ASP A 49 -0.77 -5.31 -12.77
CA ASP A 49 -0.71 -6.20 -13.93
C ASP A 49 -2.13 -6.54 -14.38
N THR A 50 -2.52 -6.05 -15.55
CA THR A 50 -3.86 -6.26 -16.10
C THR A 50 -4.03 -7.62 -16.77
N GLY A 51 -2.96 -8.42 -16.90
CA GLY A 51 -2.99 -9.74 -17.52
C GLY A 51 -3.22 -10.89 -16.53
N GLU A 52 -3.27 -10.62 -15.24
CA GLU A 52 -3.43 -11.63 -14.20
C GLU A 52 -4.85 -11.65 -13.65
N ASP A 53 -5.17 -12.68 -12.84
CA ASP A 53 -6.48 -12.80 -12.18
C ASP A 53 -6.77 -11.59 -11.28
N TYR A 54 -5.73 -11.06 -10.64
CA TYR A 54 -5.79 -9.81 -9.89
C TYR A 54 -4.96 -8.77 -10.61
N ALA A 55 -5.57 -7.62 -10.93
CA ALA A 55 -4.85 -6.51 -11.53
C ALA A 55 -3.88 -5.84 -10.53
N HIS A 56 -4.09 -6.04 -9.23
CA HIS A 56 -3.33 -5.40 -8.17
C HIS A 56 -2.76 -6.44 -7.22
N THR A 57 -1.47 -6.32 -6.91
CA THR A 57 -0.80 -7.16 -5.91
C THR A 57 -0.05 -6.27 -4.93
N ILE A 58 -0.34 -6.44 -3.64
CA ILE A 58 0.42 -5.80 -2.57
C ILE A 58 1.12 -6.88 -1.77
N THR A 59 2.43 -6.74 -1.65
CA THR A 59 3.27 -7.67 -0.90
C THR A 59 3.89 -6.93 0.29
N VAL A 60 3.86 -7.55 1.46
CA VAL A 60 4.49 -7.00 2.66
C VAL A 60 5.38 -8.06 3.29
N SER A 61 6.58 -7.66 3.72
CA SER A 61 7.57 -8.56 4.28
C SER A 61 7.34 -8.76 5.79
N ALA A 62 7.06 -9.99 6.19
CA ALA A 62 6.98 -10.35 7.61
C ALA A 62 8.34 -10.29 8.30
N ALA A 63 9.44 -10.41 7.55
CA ALA A 63 10.78 -10.30 8.11
C ALA A 63 11.12 -8.86 8.57
N ARG A 64 10.50 -7.85 7.93
CA ARG A 64 10.75 -6.43 8.20
C ARG A 64 9.61 -5.75 8.94
N CYS A 65 8.40 -6.31 8.89
CA CYS A 65 7.19 -5.70 9.46
C CYS A 65 6.71 -6.49 10.67
N GLY A 66 7.49 -6.42 11.77
CA GLY A 66 7.18 -7.15 13.00
C GLY A 66 6.17 -6.47 13.92
N HIS A 67 5.82 -5.21 13.66
CA HIS A 67 4.92 -4.43 14.49
C HIS A 67 3.81 -3.80 13.66
N LEU A 68 2.67 -3.55 14.31
CA LEU A 68 1.49 -3.01 13.65
C LEU A 68 1.79 -1.68 12.94
N TYR A 69 2.52 -0.77 13.60
CA TYR A 69 2.84 0.52 13.00
C TYR A 69 3.66 0.37 11.71
N THR A 70 4.69 -0.46 11.73
CA THR A 70 5.52 -0.70 10.53
C THR A 70 4.70 -1.34 9.42
N THR A 71 3.83 -2.29 9.77
CA THR A 71 2.93 -2.93 8.80
C THR A 71 1.98 -1.91 8.18
N LEU A 72 1.35 -1.07 8.99
CA LEU A 72 0.42 -0.06 8.49
C LEU A 72 1.15 0.99 7.62
N THR A 73 2.32 1.43 8.05
CA THR A 73 3.10 2.41 7.28
C THR A 73 3.49 1.84 5.91
N THR A 74 3.96 0.59 5.89
CA THR A 74 4.33 -0.09 4.64
C THR A 74 3.10 -0.26 3.74
N LEU A 75 2.01 -0.72 4.31
CA LEU A 75 0.76 -0.93 3.57
C LEU A 75 0.23 0.39 3.00
N ALA A 76 0.26 1.46 3.78
CA ALA A 76 -0.16 2.78 3.33
C ALA A 76 0.74 3.30 2.20
N HIS A 77 2.05 3.07 2.28
CA HIS A 77 2.99 3.44 1.23
C HIS A 77 2.65 2.74 -0.09
N GLU A 78 2.42 1.42 -0.04
CA GLU A 78 2.06 0.67 -1.24
C GLU A 78 0.67 1.08 -1.75
N ALA A 79 -0.26 1.42 -0.86
CA ALA A 79 -1.57 1.91 -1.26
C ALA A 79 -1.48 3.27 -1.97
N VAL A 80 -0.53 4.14 -1.58
CA VAL A 80 -0.29 5.39 -2.30
C VAL A 80 0.20 5.10 -3.72
N HIS A 81 1.12 4.16 -3.90
CA HIS A 81 1.50 3.71 -5.25
C HIS A 81 0.27 3.25 -6.04
N MET A 82 -0.57 2.44 -5.42
CA MET A 82 -1.78 1.92 -6.07
C MET A 82 -2.76 3.03 -6.44
N SER A 83 -2.76 4.15 -5.72
CA SER A 83 -3.63 5.27 -6.04
C SER A 83 -3.35 5.89 -7.42
N PHE A 84 -2.20 5.57 -8.01
CA PHE A 84 -1.81 6.02 -9.35
C PHE A 84 -1.98 4.93 -10.42
N HIS A 85 -2.69 3.83 -10.13
CA HIS A 85 -2.76 2.67 -11.03
C HIS A 85 -3.37 2.98 -12.41
N ARG A 86 -4.14 4.06 -12.51
CA ARG A 86 -4.79 4.46 -13.78
C ARG A 86 -3.86 5.22 -14.72
N LEU A 87 -2.68 5.62 -14.25
CA LEU A 87 -1.70 6.28 -15.10
C LEU A 87 -1.07 5.27 -16.04
N LYS A 88 -0.75 5.74 -17.26
CA LYS A 88 -0.15 4.89 -18.29
C LYS A 88 1.25 4.43 -17.88
N GLY A 89 1.60 3.21 -18.29
CA GLY A 89 2.91 2.62 -18.05
C GLY A 89 3.12 2.30 -16.59
N ASP A 90 4.31 2.57 -16.10
CA ASP A 90 4.74 2.27 -14.73
C ASP A 90 4.81 3.51 -13.83
N LYS A 91 4.07 4.56 -14.16
CA LYS A 91 4.07 5.80 -13.37
C LYS A 91 3.65 5.58 -11.94
N TRP A 92 2.84 4.55 -11.69
CA TRP A 92 2.45 4.15 -10.33
C TRP A 92 3.65 3.74 -9.46
N ALA A 93 4.77 3.34 -10.08
CA ALA A 93 5.98 2.94 -9.36
C ALA A 93 6.89 4.11 -8.98
N HIS A 94 6.63 5.31 -9.46
CA HIS A 94 7.53 6.45 -9.29
C HIS A 94 7.37 7.10 -7.91
N HIS A 95 8.49 7.52 -7.33
CA HIS A 95 8.55 8.29 -6.08
C HIS A 95 8.73 9.79 -6.34
N GLY A 96 8.07 10.31 -7.36
CA GLY A 96 8.17 11.71 -7.75
C GLY A 96 7.37 12.65 -6.84
N LYS A 97 7.24 13.90 -7.29
CA LYS A 97 6.55 14.95 -6.51
C LYS A 97 5.10 14.58 -6.19
N ALA A 98 4.35 14.04 -7.18
CA ALA A 98 2.97 13.67 -6.97
C ALA A 98 2.81 12.59 -5.92
N PHE A 99 3.67 11.56 -5.96
CA PHE A 99 3.70 10.51 -4.96
C PHE A 99 3.97 11.08 -3.57
N ARG A 100 5.01 11.91 -3.45
CA ARG A 100 5.37 12.49 -2.14
C ARG A 100 4.29 13.41 -1.60
N THR A 101 3.58 14.14 -2.45
CA THR A 101 2.46 14.97 -2.05
C THR A 101 1.34 14.13 -1.43
N ARG A 102 1.01 13.00 -2.07
CA ARG A 102 -0.02 12.09 -1.53
C ARG A 102 0.43 11.42 -0.24
N CYS A 103 1.69 11.00 -0.14
CA CYS A 103 2.23 10.46 1.11
C CYS A 103 2.11 11.47 2.26
N LYS A 104 2.41 12.74 1.99
CA LYS A 104 2.27 13.78 3.00
C LYS A 104 0.81 13.95 3.44
N MET A 105 -0.13 13.92 2.50
CA MET A 105 -1.56 13.98 2.84
C MET A 105 -1.96 12.82 3.75
N VAL A 106 -1.52 11.60 3.43
CA VAL A 106 -1.82 10.41 4.23
C VAL A 106 -1.21 10.56 5.64
N ALA A 107 0.04 10.97 5.71
CA ALA A 107 0.74 11.14 6.99
C ALA A 107 0.03 12.18 7.87
N ASP A 108 -0.32 13.33 7.30
CA ASP A 108 -0.97 14.42 8.03
C ASP A 108 -2.36 14.00 8.54
N GLU A 109 -3.13 13.26 7.73
CA GLU A 109 -4.51 12.88 8.07
C GLU A 109 -4.56 11.69 9.04
N LEU A 110 -3.67 10.71 8.87
CA LEU A 110 -3.76 9.46 9.62
C LEU A 110 -2.72 9.33 10.73
N GLY A 111 -1.85 10.32 10.88
CA GLY A 111 -0.89 10.35 11.99
C GLY A 111 0.38 9.55 11.77
N PHE A 112 0.73 9.23 10.53
CA PHE A 112 2.02 8.61 10.24
C PHE A 112 3.14 9.65 10.31
N ASP A 113 4.36 9.19 10.61
CA ASP A 113 5.54 10.02 10.49
C ASP A 113 5.83 10.27 9.00
N PRO A 114 5.83 11.54 8.53
CA PRO A 114 6.09 11.83 7.11
C PRO A 114 7.43 11.32 6.61
N LEU A 115 8.41 11.16 7.49
CA LEU A 115 9.73 10.65 7.10
C LEU A 115 9.73 9.13 6.89
N GLU A 116 8.73 8.43 7.40
CA GLU A 116 8.62 6.97 7.28
C GLU A 116 7.68 6.54 6.16
N LEU A 117 6.83 7.42 5.70
CA LEU A 117 5.89 7.12 4.62
C LEU A 117 6.49 7.51 3.26
#